data_81742c5043542af064982aba99aae8be
#
_entry.id   81742c5043542af064982aba99aae8be
#
_cell.length_a   1.000
_cell.length_b   1.000
_cell.length_c   1.000
_cell.angle_alpha   90.00
_cell.angle_beta   90.00
_cell.angle_gamma   90.00
#
_symmetry.space_group_name_H-M   'P 1'
#
loop_
_entity.id
_entity.type
_entity.pdbx_description
1 polymer ?
#
loop_
_entity_poly.entity_id
_entity_poly.type
_entity_poly.pdbx_seq_one_letter_code
_entity_poly.pdbx_strand_id
1 'polypeptide(L)'
;MVNNNFKHTDPDDFHGKELTLHDCISDKISFKDNILRFYLPDGFWVTPHHEKNSSEKVVRTDASVVDFSVEDIGDIIVRVFTRHRWLGFRNTSVELWDMGRLISKVNSGKCTIEFIAQYKSHYEQMWHCAIRSKKKPYYRECQLHIPNTDATFYWNNLCLDREW
;
A
#
# COMPACT_ATOMS: atom_id res chain seq x y z
N MET A 1 4.19 -22.27 2.28
CA MET A 1 2.87 -21.70 2.62
C MET A 1 3.07 -20.71 3.75
N VAL A 2 2.80 -19.43 3.52
CA VAL A 2 2.78 -18.44 4.61
C VAL A 2 1.52 -18.74 5.40
N ASN A 3 1.65 -19.13 6.65
CA ASN A 3 0.52 -19.47 7.53
C ASN A 3 -0.26 -18.17 7.81
N ASN A 4 -1.30 -17.93 7.05
CA ASN A 4 -2.18 -16.79 7.24
C ASN A 4 -3.26 -17.18 8.26
N ASN A 5 -2.99 -16.95 9.54
CA ASN A 5 -3.99 -17.11 10.60
C ASN A 5 -4.94 -15.91 10.70
N PHE A 6 -5.33 -15.33 9.58
CA PHE A 6 -6.32 -14.26 9.55
C PHE A 6 -7.74 -14.83 9.56
N LYS A 7 -8.66 -14.22 10.30
CA LYS A 7 -10.06 -14.64 10.40
C LYS A 7 -10.87 -14.27 9.17
N HIS A 8 -10.48 -13.17 8.52
CA HIS A 8 -11.18 -12.62 7.37
C HIS A 8 -10.26 -12.54 6.17
N THR A 9 -10.82 -12.84 5.01
CA THR A 9 -10.15 -12.78 3.72
C THR A 9 -11.17 -12.26 2.72
N ASP A 10 -10.95 -11.09 2.16
CA ASP A 10 -11.84 -10.49 1.18
C ASP A 10 -11.06 -9.99 -0.04
N PRO A 11 -11.56 -10.30 -1.25
CA PRO A 11 -11.01 -9.72 -2.46
C PRO A 11 -11.32 -8.22 -2.49
N ASP A 12 -10.46 -7.46 -3.15
CA ASP A 12 -10.71 -6.06 -3.44
C ASP A 12 -11.90 -5.93 -4.41
N ASP A 13 -12.86 -5.08 -4.08
CA ASP A 13 -13.87 -4.70 -5.05
C ASP A 13 -13.26 -3.78 -6.10
N PHE A 14 -13.64 -3.94 -7.38
CA PHE A 14 -13.11 -3.13 -8.49
C PHE A 14 -13.26 -1.62 -8.26
N HIS A 15 -14.19 -1.20 -7.42
CA HIS A 15 -14.52 0.19 -7.17
C HIS A 15 -13.87 0.78 -5.91
N GLY A 16 -13.22 -0.04 -5.07
CA GLY A 16 -12.60 0.41 -3.81
C GLY A 16 -13.59 1.04 -2.83
N LYS A 17 -14.86 0.61 -2.89
CA LYS A 17 -15.93 1.19 -2.06
C LYS A 17 -16.01 0.58 -0.67
N GLU A 18 -15.55 -0.63 -0.52
CA GLU A 18 -15.68 -1.41 0.71
C GLU A 18 -14.43 -1.37 1.57
N LEU A 19 -13.26 -1.51 0.91
CA LEU A 19 -11.95 -1.55 1.56
C LEU A 19 -11.04 -0.47 0.94
N THR A 20 -10.24 0.21 1.76
CA THR A 20 -9.32 1.23 1.26
C THR A 20 -8.00 1.28 2.03
N LEU A 21 -6.92 1.49 1.30
CA LEU A 21 -5.57 1.69 1.84
C LEU A 21 -5.22 3.17 2.07
N HIS A 22 -6.17 4.10 1.89
CA HIS A 22 -5.89 5.53 2.06
C HIS A 22 -5.27 5.80 3.44
N ASP A 23 -4.14 6.53 3.47
CA ASP A 23 -3.35 6.83 4.66
C ASP A 23 -2.88 5.59 5.47
N CYS A 24 -2.83 4.41 4.80
CA CYS A 24 -2.29 3.21 5.43
C CYS A 24 -0.79 3.10 5.17
N ILE A 25 -0.06 2.75 6.21
CA ILE A 25 1.40 2.65 6.18
C ILE A 25 1.82 1.19 6.21
N SER A 26 2.71 0.82 5.29
CA SER A 26 3.39 -0.46 5.32
C SER A 26 4.85 -0.27 5.74
N ASP A 27 5.28 -1.04 6.72
CA ASP A 27 6.63 -1.07 7.27
C ASP A 27 7.41 -2.34 6.89
N LYS A 28 6.74 -3.26 6.18
CA LYS A 28 7.34 -4.49 5.70
C LYS A 28 6.68 -4.94 4.40
N ILE A 29 7.48 -5.41 3.45
CA ILE A 29 7.02 -5.91 2.16
C ILE A 29 7.68 -7.26 1.89
N SER A 30 6.95 -8.22 1.35
CA SER A 30 7.51 -9.48 0.86
C SER A 30 7.00 -9.81 -0.53
N PHE A 31 7.84 -10.53 -1.31
CA PHE A 31 7.45 -11.12 -2.57
C PHE A 31 7.81 -12.60 -2.54
N LYS A 32 6.80 -13.45 -2.71
CA LYS A 32 6.98 -14.90 -2.71
C LYS A 32 5.80 -15.57 -3.41
N ASP A 33 6.07 -16.61 -4.19
CA ASP A 33 5.05 -17.43 -4.86
C ASP A 33 4.08 -16.55 -5.70
N ASN A 34 4.62 -15.57 -6.43
CA ASN A 34 3.88 -14.59 -7.25
C ASN A 34 2.93 -13.67 -6.45
N ILE A 35 3.15 -13.57 -5.15
CA ILE A 35 2.38 -12.69 -4.27
C ILE A 35 3.29 -11.57 -3.74
N LEU A 36 2.94 -10.33 -4.07
CA LEU A 36 3.49 -9.13 -3.44
C LEU A 36 2.62 -8.76 -2.25
N ARG A 37 3.17 -8.88 -1.04
CA ARG A 37 2.47 -8.63 0.22
C ARG A 37 2.99 -7.39 0.92
N PHE A 38 2.08 -6.52 1.31
CA PHE A 38 2.33 -5.39 2.19
C PHE A 38 1.76 -5.68 3.58
N TYR A 39 2.59 -5.48 4.61
CA TYR A 39 2.19 -5.62 6.01
C TYR A 39 1.80 -4.24 6.55
N LEU A 40 0.62 -4.16 7.13
CA LEU A 40 0.00 -2.93 7.63
C LEU A 40 -0.16 -3.05 9.15
N PRO A 41 0.80 -2.57 9.94
CA PRO A 41 0.78 -2.72 11.40
C PRO A 41 -0.43 -2.04 12.05
N ASP A 42 -0.88 -0.94 11.45
CA ASP A 42 -2.07 -0.20 11.91
C ASP A 42 -3.35 -0.56 11.14
N GLY A 43 -3.30 -1.57 10.26
CA GLY A 43 -4.43 -2.02 9.48
C GLY A 43 -4.79 -1.14 8.30
N PHE A 44 -5.97 -1.38 7.73
CA PHE A 44 -6.58 -0.63 6.65
C PHE A 44 -8.03 -0.24 7.01
N TRP A 45 -8.67 0.54 6.15
CA TRP A 45 -10.02 1.05 6.42
C TRP A 45 -11.09 0.18 5.78
N VAL A 46 -12.16 -0.06 6.54
CA VAL A 46 -13.36 -0.78 6.13
C VAL A 46 -14.53 0.18 6.18
N THR A 47 -15.17 0.40 5.05
CA THR A 47 -16.29 1.35 4.94
C THR A 47 -17.60 0.74 5.44
N PRO A 48 -18.64 1.54 5.70
CA PRO A 48 -19.97 1.06 6.06
C PRO A 48 -20.64 0.18 4.99
N HIS A 49 -20.12 0.18 3.75
CA HIS A 49 -20.67 -0.64 2.66
C HIS A 49 -20.23 -2.10 2.76
N HIS A 50 -19.20 -2.38 3.54
CA HIS A 50 -18.69 -3.73 3.71
C HIS A 50 -19.56 -4.52 4.69
N GLU A 51 -19.96 -5.74 4.34
CA GLU A 51 -20.86 -6.60 5.12
C GLU A 51 -20.41 -6.86 6.57
N LYS A 52 -19.10 -6.85 6.82
CA LYS A 52 -18.52 -7.08 8.15
C LYS A 52 -18.41 -5.81 9.00
N ASN A 53 -18.71 -4.65 8.44
CA ASN A 53 -18.74 -3.40 9.19
C ASN A 53 -20.18 -3.04 9.54
N SER A 54 -20.58 -3.35 10.77
CA SER A 54 -21.93 -3.03 11.27
C SER A 54 -22.08 -1.59 11.76
N SER A 55 -21.03 -0.78 11.69
CA SER A 55 -21.08 0.63 12.07
C SER A 55 -21.46 1.51 10.88
N GLU A 56 -21.98 2.71 11.15
CA GLU A 56 -22.25 3.72 10.12
C GLU A 56 -21.00 4.53 9.72
N LYS A 57 -19.82 4.16 10.27
CA LYS A 57 -18.58 4.89 10.10
C LYS A 57 -17.53 4.03 9.39
N VAL A 58 -16.57 4.70 8.79
CA VAL A 58 -15.35 4.05 8.31
C VAL A 58 -14.51 3.70 9.53
N VAL A 59 -14.15 2.43 9.67
CA VAL A 59 -13.38 1.92 10.81
C VAL A 59 -12.11 1.23 10.35
N ARG A 60 -11.12 1.19 11.23
CA ARG A 60 -9.84 0.56 10.92
C ARG A 60 -9.80 -0.89 11.35
N THR A 61 -9.06 -1.73 10.62
CA THR A 61 -8.74 -3.08 11.07
C THR A 61 -7.59 -3.05 12.09
N ASP A 62 -7.38 -4.16 12.79
CA ASP A 62 -6.13 -4.43 13.48
C ASP A 62 -4.98 -4.68 12.49
N ALA A 63 -3.82 -5.12 12.97
CA ALA A 63 -2.68 -5.46 12.12
C ALA A 63 -3.09 -6.45 11.03
N SER A 64 -2.84 -6.08 9.79
CA SER A 64 -3.39 -6.74 8.61
C SER A 64 -2.37 -6.81 7.48
N VAL A 65 -2.75 -7.46 6.39
CA VAL A 65 -1.95 -7.52 5.17
C VAL A 65 -2.82 -7.35 3.93
N VAL A 66 -2.21 -6.85 2.86
CA VAL A 66 -2.78 -6.87 1.52
C VAL A 66 -1.83 -7.57 0.56
N ASP A 67 -2.38 -8.47 -0.24
CA ASP A 67 -1.69 -9.25 -1.25
C ASP A 67 -2.09 -8.79 -2.64
N PHE A 68 -1.10 -8.64 -3.51
CA PHE A 68 -1.29 -8.42 -4.94
C PHE A 68 -0.72 -9.62 -5.69
N SER A 69 -1.52 -10.22 -6.57
CA SER A 69 -1.06 -11.25 -7.48
C SER A 69 -0.25 -10.61 -8.60
N VAL A 70 1.01 -11.00 -8.76
CA VAL A 70 1.93 -10.43 -9.75
C VAL A 70 2.75 -11.56 -10.35
N GLU A 71 2.71 -11.73 -11.67
CA GLU A 71 3.42 -12.81 -12.36
C GLU A 71 4.94 -12.63 -12.28
N ASP A 72 5.42 -11.42 -12.54
CA ASP A 72 6.83 -11.04 -12.42
C ASP A 72 6.99 -9.76 -11.62
N ILE A 73 7.82 -9.80 -10.59
CA ILE A 73 8.17 -8.61 -9.78
C ILE A 73 8.83 -7.52 -10.63
N GLY A 74 9.49 -7.89 -11.74
CA GLY A 74 10.10 -6.97 -12.68
C GLY A 74 9.12 -6.10 -13.45
N ASP A 75 7.86 -6.51 -13.55
CA ASP A 75 6.81 -5.74 -14.22
C ASP A 75 6.27 -4.58 -13.36
N ILE A 76 6.61 -4.58 -12.06
CA ILE A 76 6.18 -3.51 -11.14
C ILE A 76 7.07 -2.28 -11.33
N ILE A 77 6.47 -1.16 -11.68
CA ILE A 77 7.17 0.11 -11.86
C ILE A 77 7.02 0.98 -10.62
N VAL A 78 8.14 1.37 -10.03
CA VAL A 78 8.19 2.30 -8.90
C VAL A 78 8.84 3.61 -9.36
N ARG A 79 8.03 4.66 -9.54
CA ARG A 79 8.52 6.01 -9.86
C ARG A 79 8.62 6.83 -8.60
N VAL A 80 9.80 7.32 -8.26
CA VAL A 80 10.05 8.12 -7.06
C VAL A 80 10.39 9.54 -7.47
N PHE A 81 9.63 10.50 -6.92
CA PHE A 81 9.76 11.92 -7.23
C PHE A 81 10.55 12.59 -6.13
N THR A 82 11.63 13.26 -6.49
CA THR A 82 12.44 14.06 -5.57
C THR A 82 12.36 15.53 -5.95
N ARG A 83 11.84 16.34 -5.04
CA ARG A 83 11.75 17.81 -5.24
C ARG A 83 13.05 18.46 -4.80
N HIS A 84 13.66 19.19 -5.71
CA HIS A 84 14.85 20.00 -5.47
C HIS A 84 14.46 21.49 -5.43
N ARG A 85 15.01 22.20 -4.47
CA ARG A 85 14.90 23.66 -4.40
C ARG A 85 16.31 24.25 -4.42
N TRP A 86 16.64 25.01 -5.47
CA TRP A 86 17.92 25.68 -5.61
C TRP A 86 17.69 27.11 -6.09
N LEU A 87 18.23 28.11 -5.39
CA LEU A 87 18.15 29.54 -5.73
C LEU A 87 16.73 30.01 -6.15
N GLY A 88 15.68 29.54 -5.47
CA GLY A 88 14.30 29.92 -5.80
C GLY A 88 13.65 29.06 -6.89
N PHE A 89 14.40 28.30 -7.65
CA PHE A 89 13.88 27.38 -8.66
C PHE A 89 13.45 26.06 -8.00
N ARG A 90 12.29 25.54 -8.46
CA ARG A 90 11.79 24.23 -8.07
C ARG A 90 11.94 23.28 -9.23
N ASN A 91 12.66 22.19 -9.04
CA ASN A 91 12.80 21.13 -10.01
C ASN A 91 12.38 19.80 -9.36
N THR A 92 11.81 18.90 -10.15
CA THR A 92 11.45 17.55 -9.72
C THR A 92 12.21 16.56 -10.59
N SER A 93 13.03 15.74 -9.97
CA SER A 93 13.64 14.59 -10.63
C SER A 93 12.80 13.34 -10.38
N VAL A 94 12.77 12.44 -11.38
CA VAL A 94 12.10 11.14 -11.29
C VAL A 94 13.17 10.07 -11.35
N GLU A 95 13.18 9.20 -10.33
CA GLU A 95 14.00 8.00 -10.31
C GLU A 95 13.09 6.79 -10.53
N LEU A 96 13.50 5.86 -11.38
CA LEU A 96 12.90 4.54 -11.47
C LEU A 96 13.61 3.60 -10.50
N TRP A 97 12.87 3.03 -9.59
CA TRP A 97 13.36 1.97 -8.70
C TRP A 97 12.77 0.65 -9.16
N ASP A 98 13.55 -0.41 -9.07
CA ASP A 98 12.99 -1.76 -9.08
C ASP A 98 12.29 -2.05 -7.74
N MET A 99 11.37 -2.98 -7.75
CA MET A 99 10.60 -3.35 -6.55
C MET A 99 11.50 -3.95 -5.46
N GLY A 100 12.57 -4.66 -5.84
CA GLY A 100 13.56 -5.21 -4.91
C GLY A 100 14.25 -4.12 -4.08
N ARG A 101 14.59 -2.99 -4.71
CA ARG A 101 15.13 -1.80 -4.02
C ARG A 101 14.16 -1.23 -3.00
N LEU A 102 12.87 -1.14 -3.34
CA LEU A 102 11.84 -0.66 -2.40
C LEU A 102 11.70 -1.63 -1.22
N ILE A 103 11.55 -2.92 -1.49
CA ILE A 103 11.49 -3.98 -0.47
C ILE A 103 12.68 -3.91 0.48
N SER A 104 13.90 -3.83 -0.06
CA SER A 104 15.13 -3.74 0.75
C SER A 104 15.15 -2.51 1.67
N LYS A 105 14.71 -1.35 1.17
CA LYS A 105 14.68 -0.10 1.97
C LYS A 105 13.63 -0.15 3.06
N VAL A 106 12.43 -0.66 2.77
CA VAL A 106 11.36 -0.78 3.75
C VAL A 106 11.75 -1.80 4.82
N ASN A 107 12.14 -3.00 4.43
CA ASN A 107 12.45 -4.09 5.36
C ASN A 107 13.70 -3.82 6.22
N SER A 108 14.60 -2.94 5.77
CA SER A 108 15.74 -2.48 6.60
C SER A 108 15.37 -1.35 7.56
N GLY A 109 14.11 -0.94 7.63
CA GLY A 109 13.62 0.15 8.48
C GLY A 109 14.14 1.54 8.09
N LYS A 110 14.69 1.69 6.87
CA LYS A 110 15.17 2.99 6.35
C LYS A 110 14.02 3.91 5.96
N CYS A 111 12.91 3.33 5.52
CA CYS A 111 11.69 4.05 5.17
C CYS A 111 10.46 3.16 5.37
N THR A 112 9.29 3.78 5.30
CA THR A 112 7.99 3.13 5.16
C THR A 112 7.34 3.62 3.87
N ILE A 113 6.33 2.91 3.39
CA ILE A 113 5.47 3.34 2.29
C ILE A 113 4.07 3.61 2.82
N GLU A 114 3.50 4.74 2.45
CA GLU A 114 2.14 5.15 2.80
C GLU A 114 1.32 5.24 1.51
N PHE A 115 0.18 4.59 1.48
CA PHE A 115 -0.75 4.62 0.38
C PHE A 115 -1.64 5.86 0.48
N ILE A 116 -1.74 6.66 -0.59
CA ILE A 116 -2.50 7.93 -0.59
C ILE A 116 -3.75 7.82 -1.47
N ALA A 117 -3.59 7.36 -2.70
CA ALA A 117 -4.69 7.25 -3.65
C ALA A 117 -4.50 6.08 -4.59
N GLN A 118 -5.60 5.47 -4.99
CA GLN A 118 -5.64 4.37 -5.93
C GLN A 118 -6.29 4.82 -7.24
N TYR A 119 -5.72 4.38 -8.36
CA TYR A 119 -6.27 4.52 -9.69
C TYR A 119 -6.26 3.14 -10.34
N LYS A 120 -7.42 2.65 -10.77
CA LYS A 120 -7.57 1.35 -11.42
C LYS A 120 -7.97 1.51 -12.88
N SER A 121 -7.37 0.69 -13.74
CA SER A 121 -7.83 0.40 -15.09
C SER A 121 -8.19 -1.09 -15.19
N HIS A 122 -8.58 -1.57 -16.38
CA HIS A 122 -8.84 -3.00 -16.59
C HIS A 122 -7.59 -3.89 -16.54
N TYR A 123 -6.38 -3.30 -16.65
CA TYR A 123 -5.13 -4.05 -16.84
C TYR A 123 -4.09 -3.80 -15.74
N GLU A 124 -4.22 -2.69 -15.02
CA GLU A 124 -3.27 -2.29 -14.00
C GLU A 124 -3.93 -1.47 -12.91
N GLN A 125 -3.29 -1.43 -11.77
CA GLN A 125 -3.58 -0.46 -10.74
C GLN A 125 -2.34 0.38 -10.44
N MET A 126 -2.55 1.68 -10.29
CA MET A 126 -1.54 2.62 -9.86
C MET A 126 -1.89 3.15 -8.47
N TRP A 127 -0.92 3.06 -7.57
CA TRP A 127 -1.00 3.67 -6.26
C TRP A 127 -0.14 4.93 -6.22
N HIS A 128 -0.73 6.05 -5.90
CA HIS A 128 0.02 7.22 -5.45
C HIS A 128 0.37 7.00 -3.99
N CYS A 129 1.66 7.02 -3.68
CA CYS A 129 2.18 6.70 -2.36
C CYS A 129 3.16 7.77 -1.90
N ALA A 130 3.48 7.75 -0.61
CA ALA A 130 4.59 8.48 -0.03
C ALA A 130 5.64 7.53 0.56
N ILE A 131 6.90 7.77 0.25
CA ILE A 131 8.03 7.14 0.95
C ILE A 131 8.43 8.06 2.09
N ARG A 132 8.20 7.63 3.33
CA ARG A 132 8.59 8.33 4.55
C ARG A 132 9.90 7.77 5.06
N SER A 133 10.92 8.60 5.20
CA SER A 133 12.29 8.20 5.56
C SER A 133 12.74 8.84 6.87
N LYS A 134 13.55 8.13 7.66
CA LYS A 134 14.16 8.66 8.89
C LYS A 134 15.24 9.70 8.62
N LYS A 135 15.80 9.73 7.41
CA LYS A 135 16.84 10.67 6.96
C LYS A 135 16.35 11.49 5.78
N LYS A 136 16.91 12.68 5.58
CA LYS A 136 16.60 13.53 4.42
C LYS A 136 16.87 12.81 3.10
N PRO A 137 15.96 13.00 2.11
CA PRO A 137 14.67 13.67 2.20
C PRO A 137 13.67 12.83 3.02
N TYR A 138 13.04 13.45 4.03
CA TYR A 138 12.11 12.73 4.92
C TYR A 138 10.85 12.25 4.23
N TYR A 139 10.48 12.88 3.13
CA TYR A 139 9.28 12.61 2.36
C TYR A 139 9.59 12.67 0.87
N ARG A 140 9.11 11.68 0.13
CA ARG A 140 9.11 11.63 -1.33
C ARG A 140 7.81 11.04 -1.82
N GLU A 141 7.19 11.67 -2.79
CA GLU A 141 6.08 11.08 -3.51
C GLU A 141 6.59 9.90 -4.36
N CYS A 142 5.77 8.88 -4.50
CA CYS A 142 6.04 7.82 -5.46
C CYS A 142 4.74 7.30 -6.10
N GLN A 143 4.89 6.71 -7.26
CA GLN A 143 3.85 5.96 -7.95
C GLN A 143 4.30 4.51 -8.03
N LEU A 144 3.41 3.62 -7.59
CA LEU A 144 3.59 2.19 -7.67
C LEU A 144 2.58 1.65 -8.70
N HIS A 145 3.09 1.20 -9.83
CA HIS A 145 2.29 0.59 -10.88
C HIS A 145 2.38 -0.92 -10.74
N ILE A 146 1.26 -1.57 -10.45
CA ILE A 146 1.15 -3.00 -10.30
C ILE A 146 0.33 -3.52 -11.48
N PRO A 147 0.92 -4.35 -12.37
CA PRO A 147 0.16 -5.03 -13.39
C PRO A 147 -0.82 -5.99 -12.71
N ASN A 148 -1.98 -6.14 -13.27
CA ASN A 148 -3.11 -6.82 -12.65
C ASN A 148 -3.83 -5.96 -11.58
N THR A 149 -5.10 -6.25 -11.40
CA THR A 149 -6.00 -5.52 -10.51
C THR A 149 -6.43 -6.30 -9.28
N ASP A 150 -6.00 -7.56 -9.17
CA ASP A 150 -6.43 -8.44 -8.10
C ASP A 150 -5.64 -8.17 -6.82
N ALA A 151 -6.33 -7.72 -5.80
CA ALA A 151 -5.81 -7.60 -4.46
C ALA A 151 -6.68 -8.41 -3.50
N THR A 152 -6.07 -8.92 -2.44
CA THR A 152 -6.77 -9.64 -1.38
C THR A 152 -6.35 -9.09 -0.04
N PHE A 153 -7.33 -8.76 0.78
CA PHE A 153 -7.17 -8.16 2.10
C PHE A 153 -7.38 -9.21 3.18
N TYR A 154 -6.54 -9.18 4.22
CA TYR A 154 -6.58 -10.13 5.34
C TYR A 154 -6.48 -9.40 6.67
N TRP A 155 -7.41 -9.69 7.59
CA TRP A 155 -7.43 -9.10 8.95
C TRP A 155 -8.12 -10.01 9.96
N ASN A 156 -8.13 -9.62 11.24
CA ASN A 156 -8.81 -10.36 12.28
C ASN A 156 -9.98 -9.61 12.89
N ASN A 157 -9.82 -8.34 13.24
CA ASN A 157 -10.81 -7.57 13.96
C ASN A 157 -10.94 -6.15 13.42
N LEU A 158 -12.12 -5.56 13.59
CA LEU A 158 -12.33 -4.14 13.41
C LEU A 158 -12.04 -3.41 14.73
N CYS A 159 -11.33 -2.29 14.64
CA CYS A 159 -11.02 -1.40 15.76
C CYS A 159 -12.04 -0.27 15.77
N LEU A 160 -13.17 -0.49 16.45
CA LEU A 160 -14.28 0.49 16.49
C LEU A 160 -13.92 1.80 17.22
N ASP A 161 -12.82 1.84 17.92
CA ASP A 161 -12.23 3.02 18.55
C ASP A 161 -11.34 3.85 17.62
N ARG A 162 -11.11 3.36 16.40
CA ARG A 162 -10.32 4.01 15.34
C ARG A 162 -11.23 4.33 14.17
N GLU A 163 -11.84 5.49 14.23
CA GLU A 163 -12.76 6.00 13.20
C GLU A 163 -12.05 7.04 12.32
N TRP A 164 -12.56 7.20 11.11
CA TRP A 164 -12.16 8.26 10.18
C TRP A 164 -13.23 9.32 10.10
#